data_3f81677fd5392a43cf61e9d8b2eb2690
#
_entry.id   3f81677fd5392a43cf61e9d8b2eb2690
#
_cell.length_a   1.000
_cell.length_b   1.000
_cell.length_c   1.000
_cell.angle_alpha   90.00
_cell.angle_beta   90.00
_cell.angle_gamma   90.00
#
_symmetry.space_group_name_H-M   'P 1'
#
loop_
_entity.id
_entity.type
_entity.pdbx_description
1 polymer ?
#
loop_
_entity_poly.entity_id
_entity_poly.type
_entity_poly.pdbx_seq_one_letter_code
_entity_poly.pdbx_strand_id
1 'polypeptide(L)'
;CSSDLGLTGFTNVTAWAKLYSTKFIREHNLRFIEDVYYEDTHFSMLCVLLAKKYCKVQSTLYYYFENTEGIIRSEISNAKIRDAKIIMDHIRRAIQSRKAELGNVIEQCYCEIQTFLLWHQYIEPYSRIETFMNRELDICKEEFLKSEPDIFNNPYVKAFSDNVILKRMSKLRVTAKKMDNAYFLDNAMHICFGIHDKDGNYSVWAGTTMQSIVENTKAPIVFHILHDDTLNEINKNKLSFIADNSGNDIEFHHFNSDVFGTFADSMNRFAIGTMFRIMLPDIMPDLKKIIYLDSDLFVNTDIEELWNLNIDNYCLAAAQDCSTIRNWGTPYAVAAGQTSRDRYFNAGVLCMNLDNIRKNGSLFQQVMDYVSDNPRTWLPDQDALNAIFSEKTLMVDEKWNYFIDEARKNNEKAEKKIYHYAATLLMLHTNNEIDRACYFTILRTPWGEQMEDGLLCNSMGRIVDRTAMLEKLLKKATQNNIRLVFYGGENSSIRNAM
;
A
#
# COMPACT_ATOMS: atom_id res chain seq x y z
N CYS A 1 -18.97 -19.93 39.80
CA CYS A 1 -17.66 -20.42 39.33
C CYS A 1 -17.18 -19.74 38.04
N SER A 2 -18.03 -19.08 37.28
CA SER A 2 -17.68 -18.54 35.95
C SER A 2 -17.23 -17.09 35.97
N SER A 3 -17.55 -16.31 37.00
CA SER A 3 -17.14 -14.91 37.11
C SER A 3 -15.71 -14.70 37.61
N ASP A 4 -15.13 -15.73 38.24
CA ASP A 4 -13.77 -15.66 38.79
C ASP A 4 -12.72 -16.37 37.93
N LEU A 5 -13.15 -17.16 36.96
CA LEU A 5 -12.39 -17.49 35.77
C LEU A 5 -12.52 -16.28 34.85
N GLY A 6 -11.94 -15.14 35.23
CA GLY A 6 -11.63 -14.16 34.23
C GLY A 6 -10.90 -14.91 33.13
N LEU A 7 -11.56 -15.15 32.00
CA LEU A 7 -10.99 -15.78 30.83
C LEU A 7 -9.83 -14.93 30.27
N THR A 8 -9.57 -13.76 30.88
CA THR A 8 -8.25 -13.09 30.88
C THR A 8 -7.12 -14.04 31.30
N GLY A 9 -7.43 -15.23 31.81
CA GLY A 9 -6.50 -16.35 31.98
C GLY A 9 -6.08 -17.05 30.69
N PHE A 10 -6.71 -16.83 29.55
CA PHE A 10 -6.21 -17.30 28.26
C PHE A 10 -4.88 -16.63 27.86
N THR A 11 -4.51 -15.55 28.50
CA THR A 11 -3.16 -14.98 28.35
C THR A 11 -2.05 -15.92 28.81
N ASN A 12 -2.35 -16.97 29.58
CA ASN A 12 -1.39 -17.98 29.99
C ASN A 12 -1.75 -19.35 29.40
N VAL A 13 -1.61 -19.44 28.08
CA VAL A 13 -1.93 -20.62 27.28
C VAL A 13 -0.89 -21.76 27.37
N THR A 14 0.22 -21.53 28.08
CA THR A 14 1.29 -22.49 28.21
C THR A 14 0.88 -23.72 29.07
N ALA A 15 1.31 -24.91 28.70
CA ALA A 15 1.06 -26.13 29.48
C ALA A 15 1.98 -26.24 30.71
N TRP A 16 3.12 -25.58 30.73
CA TRP A 16 4.09 -25.56 31.83
C TRP A 16 3.66 -24.62 32.96
N ALA A 17 4.34 -24.68 34.09
CA ALA A 17 3.99 -23.97 35.33
C ALA A 17 2.59 -24.27 35.88
N LYS A 18 2.06 -25.45 35.58
CA LYS A 18 0.73 -25.95 36.04
C LYS A 18 0.83 -27.39 36.54
N LEU A 19 -0.03 -27.71 37.50
CA LEU A 19 -0.21 -29.08 38.00
C LEU A 19 -1.59 -29.56 37.56
N TYR A 20 -1.64 -30.72 36.94
CA TYR A 20 -2.86 -31.34 36.44
C TYR A 20 -3.16 -32.63 37.20
N SER A 21 -4.42 -32.83 37.56
CA SER A 21 -4.86 -34.12 38.08
C SER A 21 -4.78 -35.17 36.98
N THR A 22 -4.04 -36.24 37.19
CA THR A 22 -3.95 -37.37 36.24
C THR A 22 -5.31 -37.98 35.95
N LYS A 23 -6.17 -38.05 36.98
CA LYS A 23 -7.55 -38.51 36.84
C LYS A 23 -8.33 -37.61 35.88
N PHE A 24 -8.27 -36.30 36.08
CA PHE A 24 -8.92 -35.32 35.21
C PHE A 24 -8.45 -35.43 33.74
N ILE A 25 -7.13 -35.52 33.51
CA ILE A 25 -6.58 -35.67 32.16
C ILE A 25 -7.11 -36.94 31.48
N ARG A 26 -7.16 -38.08 32.22
CA ARG A 26 -7.64 -39.34 31.67
C ARG A 26 -9.15 -39.35 31.43
N GLU A 27 -9.95 -38.82 32.35
CA GLU A 27 -11.41 -38.77 32.26
C GLU A 27 -11.87 -37.93 31.04
N HIS A 28 -11.16 -36.87 30.73
CA HIS A 28 -11.48 -35.99 29.60
C HIS A 28 -10.70 -36.32 28.35
N ASN A 29 -9.88 -37.38 28.35
CA ASN A 29 -9.02 -37.80 27.24
C ASN A 29 -8.21 -36.63 26.65
N LEU A 30 -7.63 -35.79 27.50
CA LEU A 30 -6.86 -34.62 27.08
C LEU A 30 -5.50 -35.05 26.53
N ARG A 31 -5.20 -34.60 25.31
CA ARG A 31 -3.95 -34.87 24.59
C ARG A 31 -3.45 -33.61 23.96
N PHE A 32 -2.14 -33.51 23.77
CA PHE A 32 -1.56 -32.57 22.86
C PHE A 32 -1.90 -32.99 21.42
N ILE A 33 -2.06 -32.02 20.52
CA ILE A 33 -2.12 -32.31 19.09
C ILE A 33 -0.67 -32.50 18.64
N GLU A 34 -0.39 -33.56 17.93
CA GLU A 34 0.95 -33.88 17.41
C GLU A 34 1.24 -33.08 16.15
N ASP A 35 2.51 -32.77 15.92
CA ASP A 35 3.05 -32.14 14.72
C ASP A 35 2.45 -30.75 14.36
N VAL A 36 2.05 -29.98 15.36
CA VAL A 36 1.59 -28.60 15.19
C VAL A 36 2.27 -27.65 16.17
N TYR A 37 2.45 -26.41 15.76
CA TYR A 37 2.81 -25.33 16.68
C TYR A 37 1.61 -24.98 17.58
N TYR A 38 1.89 -24.44 18.76
CA TYR A 38 0.87 -24.01 19.75
C TYR A 38 0.04 -25.17 20.34
N GLU A 39 0.57 -26.40 20.36
CA GLU A 39 -0.05 -27.59 20.91
C GLU A 39 -0.42 -27.42 22.40
N ASP A 40 0.40 -26.67 23.13
CA ASP A 40 0.21 -26.32 24.52
C ASP A 40 -1.00 -25.39 24.73
N THR A 41 -1.27 -24.51 23.78
CA THR A 41 -2.46 -23.64 23.78
C THR A 41 -3.73 -24.47 23.76
N HIS A 42 -3.84 -25.43 22.83
CA HIS A 42 -5.00 -26.34 22.74
C HIS A 42 -5.21 -27.08 24.04
N PHE A 43 -4.17 -27.72 24.54
CA PHE A 43 -4.23 -28.51 25.78
C PHE A 43 -4.65 -27.66 26.98
N SER A 44 -4.01 -26.50 27.16
CA SER A 44 -4.30 -25.60 28.29
C SER A 44 -5.69 -25.00 28.22
N MET A 45 -6.16 -24.60 27.04
CA MET A 45 -7.51 -24.07 26.88
C MET A 45 -8.57 -25.13 27.18
N LEU A 46 -8.41 -26.37 26.71
CA LEU A 46 -9.30 -27.45 27.04
C LEU A 46 -9.29 -27.76 28.54
N CYS A 47 -8.13 -27.74 29.18
CA CYS A 47 -8.07 -27.92 30.64
C CYS A 47 -8.87 -26.85 31.39
N VAL A 48 -8.78 -25.60 30.99
CA VAL A 48 -9.53 -24.49 31.61
C VAL A 48 -11.04 -24.65 31.37
N LEU A 49 -11.45 -24.97 30.15
CA LEU A 49 -12.86 -25.15 29.78
C LEU A 49 -13.51 -26.31 30.53
N LEU A 50 -12.76 -27.37 30.85
CA LEU A 50 -13.26 -28.60 31.47
C LEU A 50 -13.12 -28.64 32.98
N ALA A 51 -12.24 -27.82 33.55
CA ALA A 51 -11.95 -27.81 34.96
C ALA A 51 -13.14 -27.29 35.79
N LYS A 52 -13.62 -28.08 36.73
CA LYS A 52 -14.64 -27.64 37.71
C LYS A 52 -14.06 -26.72 38.78
N LYS A 53 -12.78 -26.86 39.07
CA LYS A 53 -12.05 -26.06 40.07
C LYS A 53 -10.60 -25.92 39.66
N TYR A 54 -10.03 -24.74 39.93
CA TYR A 54 -8.59 -24.49 39.83
C TYR A 54 -8.13 -23.69 41.05
N CYS A 55 -6.85 -23.75 41.32
CA CYS A 55 -6.22 -23.00 42.39
C CYS A 55 -4.95 -22.31 41.86
N LYS A 56 -4.78 -21.04 42.17
CA LYS A 56 -3.56 -20.31 41.88
C LYS A 56 -2.65 -20.33 43.10
N VAL A 57 -1.42 -20.83 42.92
CA VAL A 57 -0.38 -20.78 43.95
C VAL A 57 0.33 -19.43 43.82
N GLN A 58 0.39 -18.69 44.94
CA GLN A 58 0.99 -17.35 44.96
C GLN A 58 2.53 -17.35 45.15
N SER A 59 3.16 -18.52 45.13
CA SER A 59 4.59 -18.68 45.29
C SER A 59 5.26 -18.88 43.94
N THR A 60 6.45 -18.31 43.75
CA THR A 60 7.27 -18.56 42.54
C THR A 60 7.88 -19.96 42.66
N LEU A 61 7.30 -20.91 41.94
CA LEU A 61 7.72 -22.32 41.93
C LEU A 61 8.42 -22.71 40.62
N TYR A 62 8.45 -21.82 39.66
CA TYR A 62 9.00 -22.07 38.34
C TYR A 62 9.76 -20.85 37.83
N TYR A 63 10.99 -21.08 37.35
CA TYR A 63 11.82 -20.04 36.73
C TYR A 63 11.91 -20.32 35.24
N TYR A 64 11.49 -19.35 34.45
CA TYR A 64 11.58 -19.40 32.98
C TYR A 64 12.86 -18.68 32.54
N PHE A 65 13.73 -19.41 31.86
CA PHE A 65 14.91 -18.85 31.24
C PHE A 65 14.61 -18.56 29.76
N GLU A 66 14.83 -17.32 29.37
CA GLU A 66 14.65 -16.95 27.97
C GLU A 66 15.64 -17.66 27.07
N ASN A 67 15.14 -18.43 26.10
CA ASN A 67 15.94 -19.01 25.06
C ASN A 67 15.81 -18.16 23.78
N THR A 68 16.87 -17.47 23.38
CA THR A 68 16.89 -16.61 22.19
C THR A 68 16.73 -17.40 20.89
N GLU A 69 17.03 -18.68 20.89
CA GLU A 69 16.89 -19.60 19.74
C GLU A 69 15.62 -20.46 19.82
N GLY A 70 14.73 -20.17 20.77
CA GLY A 70 13.50 -20.94 21.00
C GLY A 70 12.48 -20.75 19.87
N ILE A 71 11.57 -21.74 19.73
CA ILE A 71 10.48 -21.76 18.73
C ILE A 71 9.64 -20.48 18.76
N ILE A 72 9.38 -19.92 19.94
CA ILE A 72 8.57 -18.70 20.11
C ILE A 72 9.25 -17.47 19.48
N ARG A 73 10.58 -17.45 19.47
CA ARG A 73 11.39 -16.34 18.93
C ARG A 73 11.87 -16.57 17.51
N SER A 74 11.71 -17.79 16.96
CA SER A 74 12.00 -18.05 15.57
C SER A 74 11.02 -17.31 14.67
N GLU A 75 11.43 -17.04 13.43
CA GLU A 75 10.59 -16.39 12.43
C GLU A 75 9.19 -17.00 12.35
N ILE A 76 8.19 -16.15 12.11
CA ILE A 76 6.83 -16.62 11.89
C ILE A 76 6.77 -17.23 10.51
N SER A 77 6.53 -18.52 10.46
CA SER A 77 6.37 -19.28 9.23
C SER A 77 4.89 -19.47 8.89
N ASN A 78 4.61 -19.75 7.61
CA ASN A 78 3.28 -20.13 7.16
C ASN A 78 2.74 -21.35 7.91
N ALA A 79 3.62 -22.27 8.34
CA ALA A 79 3.24 -23.39 9.18
C ALA A 79 2.66 -22.94 10.52
N LYS A 80 3.29 -21.99 11.21
CA LYS A 80 2.78 -21.44 12.47
C LYS A 80 1.39 -20.80 12.32
N ILE A 81 1.16 -20.11 11.21
CA ILE A 81 -0.12 -19.45 10.92
C ILE A 81 -1.22 -20.49 10.69
N ARG A 82 -0.95 -21.52 9.89
CA ARG A 82 -1.88 -22.63 9.63
C ARG A 82 -2.20 -23.41 10.90
N ASP A 83 -1.19 -23.69 11.69
CA ASP A 83 -1.33 -24.49 12.90
C ASP A 83 -2.13 -23.75 13.96
N ALA A 84 -1.98 -22.43 14.08
CA ALA A 84 -2.84 -21.61 14.93
C ALA A 84 -4.33 -21.77 14.54
N LYS A 85 -4.65 -21.83 13.23
CA LYS A 85 -6.01 -22.09 12.75
C LYS A 85 -6.48 -23.50 13.14
N ILE A 86 -5.66 -24.53 12.92
CA ILE A 86 -5.97 -25.91 13.28
C ILE A 86 -6.31 -26.02 14.80
N ILE A 87 -5.47 -25.43 15.63
CA ILE A 87 -5.68 -25.39 17.09
C ILE A 87 -7.02 -24.76 17.45
N MET A 88 -7.32 -23.61 16.86
CA MET A 88 -8.56 -22.87 17.16
C MET A 88 -9.81 -23.59 16.66
N ASP A 89 -9.74 -24.22 15.50
CA ASP A 89 -10.86 -25.05 15.00
C ASP A 89 -11.15 -26.26 15.90
N HIS A 90 -10.13 -26.84 16.49
CA HIS A 90 -10.29 -27.90 17.50
C HIS A 90 -10.95 -27.38 18.78
N ILE A 91 -10.48 -26.23 19.29
CA ILE A 91 -11.06 -25.60 20.48
C ILE A 91 -12.51 -25.18 20.22
N ARG A 92 -12.80 -24.57 19.06
CA ARG A 92 -14.16 -24.17 18.66
C ARG A 92 -15.12 -25.37 18.63
N ARG A 93 -14.69 -26.49 18.04
CA ARG A 93 -15.48 -27.74 18.07
C ARG A 93 -15.74 -28.26 19.47
N ALA A 94 -14.73 -28.20 20.35
CA ALA A 94 -14.88 -28.60 21.76
C ALA A 94 -15.87 -27.70 22.51
N ILE A 95 -15.84 -26.38 22.29
CA ILE A 95 -16.81 -25.44 22.85
C ILE A 95 -18.21 -25.74 22.32
N GLN A 96 -18.37 -25.94 21.03
CA GLN A 96 -19.66 -26.22 20.40
C GLN A 96 -20.29 -27.51 20.92
N SER A 97 -19.49 -28.57 21.08
CA SER A 97 -19.97 -29.84 21.65
C SER A 97 -20.45 -29.70 23.08
N ARG A 98 -20.08 -28.67 23.81
CA ARG A 98 -20.39 -28.42 25.22
C ARG A 98 -21.27 -27.19 25.45
N LYS A 99 -21.91 -26.70 24.40
CA LYS A 99 -22.76 -25.51 24.45
C LYS A 99 -23.74 -25.52 25.63
N ALA A 100 -24.36 -26.67 25.90
CA ALA A 100 -25.30 -26.81 27.00
C ALA A 100 -24.66 -26.69 28.41
N GLU A 101 -23.38 -27.10 28.55
CA GLU A 101 -22.64 -27.03 29.82
C GLU A 101 -22.06 -25.64 30.07
N LEU A 102 -21.65 -24.91 29.00
CA LEU A 102 -21.03 -23.60 29.10
C LEU A 102 -22.03 -22.47 29.34
N GLY A 103 -23.30 -22.66 28.92
CA GLY A 103 -24.35 -21.68 29.17
C GLY A 103 -23.96 -20.26 28.74
N ASN A 104 -24.10 -19.31 29.66
CA ASN A 104 -23.88 -17.88 29.40
C ASN A 104 -22.40 -17.48 29.08
N VAL A 105 -21.43 -18.37 29.36
CA VAL A 105 -20.00 -18.06 29.08
C VAL A 105 -19.57 -18.43 27.67
N ILE A 106 -20.45 -19.04 26.88
CA ILE A 106 -20.12 -19.51 25.55
C ILE A 106 -19.71 -18.35 24.62
N GLU A 107 -20.42 -17.23 24.68
CA GLU A 107 -20.11 -16.04 23.86
C GLU A 107 -18.75 -15.44 24.23
N GLN A 108 -18.45 -15.41 25.53
CA GLN A 108 -17.16 -14.95 26.00
C GLN A 108 -16.04 -15.86 25.49
N CYS A 109 -16.23 -17.19 25.54
CA CYS A 109 -15.27 -18.15 24.99
C CYS A 109 -15.04 -17.93 23.49
N TYR A 110 -16.10 -17.69 22.73
CA TYR A 110 -15.96 -17.36 21.30
C TYR A 110 -15.19 -16.08 21.06
N CYS A 111 -15.49 -15.01 21.81
CA CYS A 111 -14.78 -13.75 21.68
C CYS A 111 -13.28 -13.90 21.96
N GLU A 112 -12.91 -14.70 22.93
CA GLU A 112 -11.51 -14.95 23.26
C GLU A 112 -10.79 -15.77 22.19
N ILE A 113 -11.45 -16.79 21.64
CA ILE A 113 -10.91 -17.58 20.53
C ILE A 113 -10.71 -16.70 19.30
N GLN A 114 -11.69 -15.88 18.95
CA GLN A 114 -11.56 -14.93 17.85
C GLN A 114 -10.38 -13.98 18.05
N THR A 115 -10.20 -13.48 19.29
CA THR A 115 -9.09 -12.59 19.62
C THR A 115 -7.75 -13.31 19.50
N PHE A 116 -7.66 -14.55 19.95
CA PHE A 116 -6.45 -15.36 19.82
C PHE A 116 -6.10 -15.64 18.35
N LEU A 117 -7.08 -16.04 17.55
CA LEU A 117 -6.92 -16.26 16.11
C LEU A 117 -6.43 -14.99 15.41
N LEU A 118 -7.09 -13.87 15.71
CA LEU A 118 -6.71 -12.58 15.16
C LEU A 118 -5.26 -12.23 15.49
N TRP A 119 -4.85 -12.46 16.76
CA TRP A 119 -3.48 -12.20 17.18
C TRP A 119 -2.47 -13.06 16.42
N HIS A 120 -2.64 -14.37 16.43
CA HIS A 120 -1.64 -15.30 15.88
C HIS A 120 -1.67 -15.43 14.36
N GLN A 121 -2.79 -15.16 13.71
CA GLN A 121 -2.88 -15.22 12.26
C GLN A 121 -2.59 -13.90 11.57
N TYR A 122 -2.76 -12.77 12.26
CA TYR A 122 -2.68 -11.46 11.61
C TYR A 122 -1.80 -10.45 12.35
N ILE A 123 -2.04 -10.21 13.63
CA ILE A 123 -1.34 -9.14 14.34
C ILE A 123 0.14 -9.48 14.54
N GLU A 124 0.43 -10.63 15.11
CA GLU A 124 1.79 -11.07 15.38
C GLU A 124 2.59 -11.31 14.09
N PRO A 125 2.09 -12.04 13.07
CA PRO A 125 2.77 -12.19 11.80
C PRO A 125 3.10 -10.85 11.15
N TYR A 126 2.11 -9.96 11.02
CA TYR A 126 2.33 -8.65 10.38
C TYR A 126 3.24 -7.71 11.17
N SER A 127 3.37 -7.90 12.48
CA SER A 127 4.29 -7.11 13.29
C SER A 127 5.75 -7.57 13.20
N ARG A 128 5.98 -8.83 12.79
CA ARG A 128 7.31 -9.47 12.74
C ARG A 128 7.80 -9.75 11.33
N ILE A 129 6.89 -9.92 10.37
CA ILE A 129 7.25 -10.12 8.97
C ILE A 129 7.32 -8.74 8.33
N GLU A 130 8.50 -8.35 7.91
CA GLU A 130 8.76 -7.13 7.16
C GLU A 130 8.18 -7.21 5.74
N THR A 131 7.91 -8.41 5.22
CA THR A 131 7.29 -8.65 3.91
C THR A 131 5.77 -8.61 3.97
N PHE A 132 5.20 -7.59 3.35
CA PHE A 132 3.75 -7.47 3.14
C PHE A 132 3.18 -8.49 2.13
N MET A 133 4.02 -9.36 1.57
CA MET A 133 3.72 -10.21 0.40
C MET A 133 3.69 -11.71 0.70
N ASN A 134 3.18 -12.09 1.84
CA ASN A 134 2.96 -13.50 2.07
C ASN A 134 1.57 -13.93 1.57
N ARG A 135 1.52 -14.52 0.35
CA ARG A 135 0.28 -15.00 -0.28
C ARG A 135 -0.55 -15.91 0.63
N GLU A 136 0.10 -16.76 1.43
CA GLU A 136 -0.62 -17.62 2.37
C GLU A 136 -1.27 -16.83 3.51
N LEU A 137 -0.63 -15.74 3.95
CA LEU A 137 -1.20 -14.81 4.92
C LEU A 137 -2.45 -14.11 4.38
N ASP A 138 -2.43 -13.69 3.12
CA ASP A 138 -3.58 -13.06 2.48
C ASP A 138 -4.74 -14.03 2.31
N ILE A 139 -4.47 -15.27 1.89
CA ILE A 139 -5.48 -16.33 1.82
C ILE A 139 -6.06 -16.62 3.22
N CYS A 140 -5.23 -16.77 4.24
CA CYS A 140 -5.68 -16.98 5.61
C CYS A 140 -6.52 -15.81 6.13
N LYS A 141 -6.16 -14.58 5.77
CA LYS A 141 -6.89 -13.36 6.13
C LYS A 141 -8.29 -13.33 5.51
N GLU A 142 -8.40 -13.61 4.21
CA GLU A 142 -9.70 -13.70 3.55
C GLU A 142 -10.58 -14.78 4.14
N GLU A 143 -10.04 -15.99 4.36
CA GLU A 143 -10.74 -17.08 5.02
C GLU A 143 -11.18 -16.72 6.44
N PHE A 144 -10.32 -16.01 7.20
CA PHE A 144 -10.65 -15.57 8.55
C PHE A 144 -11.81 -14.57 8.53
N LEU A 145 -11.76 -13.54 7.68
CA LEU A 145 -12.84 -12.56 7.58
C LEU A 145 -14.15 -13.16 7.08
N LYS A 146 -14.09 -14.19 6.23
CA LYS A 146 -15.28 -14.98 5.83
C LYS A 146 -15.83 -15.80 6.98
N SER A 147 -14.96 -16.40 7.81
CA SER A 147 -15.37 -17.24 8.95
C SER A 147 -15.79 -16.44 10.19
N GLU A 148 -15.23 -15.26 10.37
CA GLU A 148 -15.43 -14.40 11.55
C GLU A 148 -15.87 -12.98 11.16
N PRO A 149 -17.02 -12.82 10.48
CA PRO A 149 -17.45 -11.53 9.94
C PRO A 149 -17.71 -10.49 11.03
N ASP A 150 -17.98 -10.91 12.27
CA ASP A 150 -18.31 -10.05 13.40
C ASP A 150 -17.13 -9.74 14.33
N ILE A 151 -15.90 -10.09 13.92
CA ILE A 151 -14.69 -9.92 14.72
C ILE A 151 -14.54 -8.51 15.32
N PHE A 152 -14.94 -7.47 14.60
CA PHE A 152 -14.86 -6.10 15.07
C PHE A 152 -15.93 -5.69 16.10
N ASN A 153 -16.93 -6.55 16.32
CA ASN A 153 -17.89 -6.39 17.41
C ASN A 153 -17.35 -7.00 18.72
N ASN A 154 -16.30 -7.81 18.64
CA ASN A 154 -15.67 -8.45 19.77
C ASN A 154 -15.09 -7.41 20.74
N PRO A 155 -15.48 -7.41 22.03
CA PRO A 155 -15.04 -6.41 23.01
C PRO A 155 -13.53 -6.42 23.26
N TYR A 156 -12.88 -7.58 23.14
CA TYR A 156 -11.43 -7.69 23.32
C TYR A 156 -10.68 -7.10 22.12
N VAL A 157 -11.22 -7.24 20.91
CA VAL A 157 -10.65 -6.66 19.71
C VAL A 157 -10.78 -5.13 19.72
N LYS A 158 -11.86 -4.59 20.28
CA LYS A 158 -12.02 -3.14 20.48
C LYS A 158 -10.92 -2.53 21.35
N ALA A 159 -10.37 -3.30 22.31
CA ALA A 159 -9.27 -2.84 23.14
C ALA A 159 -7.96 -2.57 22.33
N PHE A 160 -7.84 -3.14 21.14
CA PHE A 160 -6.71 -2.93 20.22
C PHE A 160 -7.04 -1.96 19.08
N SER A 161 -8.06 -1.13 19.25
CA SER A 161 -8.58 -0.21 18.21
C SER A 161 -7.52 0.70 17.58
N ASP A 162 -6.44 0.99 18.30
CA ASP A 162 -5.32 1.79 17.81
C ASP A 162 -4.26 1.01 17.03
N ASN A 163 -4.36 -0.33 17.01
CA ASN A 163 -3.43 -1.14 16.26
C ASN A 163 -3.62 -0.92 14.74
N VAL A 164 -2.52 -0.62 14.05
CA VAL A 164 -2.52 -0.29 12.61
C VAL A 164 -3.08 -1.44 11.76
N ILE A 165 -2.79 -2.68 12.14
CA ILE A 165 -3.26 -3.89 11.42
C ILE A 165 -4.76 -4.04 11.56
N LEU A 166 -5.31 -3.84 12.77
CA LEU A 166 -6.75 -3.86 13.00
C LEU A 166 -7.47 -2.74 12.25
N LYS A 167 -6.88 -1.55 12.19
CA LYS A 167 -7.43 -0.45 11.37
C LYS A 167 -7.48 -0.83 9.89
N ARG A 168 -6.46 -1.55 9.38
CA ARG A 168 -6.46 -2.06 8.00
C ARG A 168 -7.51 -3.14 7.79
N MET A 169 -7.60 -4.13 8.70
CA MET A 169 -8.63 -5.18 8.62
C MET A 169 -10.05 -4.62 8.71
N SER A 170 -10.28 -3.59 9.54
CA SER A 170 -11.60 -2.95 9.64
C SER A 170 -12.02 -2.25 8.34
N LYS A 171 -11.07 -1.66 7.62
CA LYS A 171 -11.31 -1.10 6.29
C LYS A 171 -11.72 -2.19 5.28
N LEU A 172 -11.05 -3.34 5.28
CA LEU A 172 -11.40 -4.47 4.41
C LEU A 172 -12.81 -5.00 4.65
N ARG A 173 -13.27 -5.05 5.90
CA ARG A 173 -14.67 -5.41 6.20
C ARG A 173 -15.67 -4.44 5.59
N VAL A 174 -15.37 -3.15 5.62
CA VAL A 174 -16.21 -2.14 4.97
C VAL A 174 -16.29 -2.40 3.47
N THR A 175 -15.21 -2.87 2.86
CA THR A 175 -15.15 -3.21 1.42
C THR A 175 -15.90 -4.49 1.09
N ALA A 176 -15.73 -5.56 1.85
CA ALA A 176 -16.51 -6.79 1.65
C ALA A 176 -18.03 -6.54 1.76
N LYS A 177 -18.45 -5.60 2.61
CA LYS A 177 -19.84 -5.11 2.64
C LYS A 177 -20.20 -4.18 1.47
N LYS A 178 -19.22 -3.45 0.92
CA LYS A 178 -19.45 -2.53 -0.21
C LYS A 178 -19.48 -3.25 -1.57
N MET A 179 -18.77 -4.37 -1.73
CA MET A 179 -18.81 -5.14 -2.98
C MET A 179 -20.20 -5.71 -3.32
N ASP A 180 -21.08 -5.85 -2.33
CA ASP A 180 -22.51 -6.15 -2.54
C ASP A 180 -23.37 -4.90 -2.83
N ASN A 181 -22.79 -3.71 -2.93
CA ASN A 181 -23.54 -2.47 -2.99
C ASN A 181 -23.33 -1.72 -4.30
N ALA A 182 -24.37 -1.62 -5.12
CA ALA A 182 -24.47 -0.70 -6.26
C ALA A 182 -23.98 0.74 -5.91
N TYR A 183 -24.07 1.14 -4.65
CA TYR A 183 -23.57 2.42 -4.13
C TYR A 183 -22.05 2.60 -4.31
N PHE A 184 -21.23 1.55 -4.21
CA PHE A 184 -19.78 1.69 -4.42
C PHE A 184 -19.49 2.05 -5.90
N LEU A 185 -20.10 1.32 -6.83
CA LEU A 185 -19.89 1.54 -8.26
C LEU A 185 -20.40 2.89 -8.74
N ASP A 186 -21.51 3.37 -8.15
CA ASP A 186 -22.12 4.66 -8.53
C ASP A 186 -21.37 5.89 -7.96
N ASN A 187 -20.55 5.72 -6.90
CA ASN A 187 -19.90 6.82 -6.19
C ASN A 187 -18.37 6.71 -6.15
N ALA A 188 -17.78 5.70 -6.75
CA ALA A 188 -16.34 5.55 -6.77
C ALA A 188 -15.67 6.61 -7.65
N MET A 189 -14.56 7.14 -7.17
CA MET A 189 -13.65 7.92 -8.00
C MET A 189 -12.83 6.98 -8.87
N HIS A 190 -12.62 7.36 -10.11
CA HIS A 190 -11.77 6.63 -11.04
C HIS A 190 -10.41 7.31 -11.16
N ILE A 191 -9.34 6.60 -10.80
CA ILE A 191 -7.97 7.12 -10.85
C ILE A 191 -7.12 6.19 -11.71
N CYS A 192 -6.38 6.74 -12.66
CA CYS A 192 -5.61 5.98 -13.63
C CYS A 192 -4.11 6.28 -13.57
N PHE A 193 -3.31 5.23 -13.77
CA PHE A 193 -1.87 5.28 -13.96
C PHE A 193 -1.50 4.60 -15.29
N GLY A 194 -0.51 5.18 -15.99
CA GLY A 194 0.13 4.53 -17.13
C GLY A 194 1.47 3.92 -16.69
N ILE A 195 1.63 2.61 -16.85
CA ILE A 195 2.82 1.88 -16.37
C ILE A 195 3.50 1.12 -17.50
N HIS A 196 4.71 1.57 -17.85
CA HIS A 196 5.69 0.84 -18.66
C HIS A 196 6.88 0.48 -17.75
N ASP A 197 6.99 -0.79 -17.34
CA ASP A 197 7.75 -1.22 -16.16
C ASP A 197 8.92 -2.14 -16.49
N LYS A 198 9.74 -1.79 -17.48
CA LYS A 198 10.89 -2.61 -17.92
C LYS A 198 11.80 -3.07 -16.77
N ASP A 199 12.05 -2.18 -15.82
CA ASP A 199 13.02 -2.38 -14.76
C ASP A 199 12.37 -2.58 -13.38
N GLY A 200 11.04 -2.71 -13.31
CA GLY A 200 10.29 -2.88 -12.05
C GLY A 200 10.16 -1.61 -11.20
N ASN A 201 10.60 -0.47 -11.71
CA ASN A 201 10.70 0.78 -10.93
C ASN A 201 9.44 1.64 -10.98
N TYR A 202 8.74 1.63 -12.13
CA TYR A 202 7.50 2.39 -12.27
C TYR A 202 6.38 1.83 -11.39
N SER A 203 6.35 0.51 -11.18
CA SER A 203 5.44 -0.12 -10.21
C SER A 203 5.67 0.36 -8.79
N VAL A 204 6.93 0.53 -8.36
CA VAL A 204 7.27 1.06 -7.02
C VAL A 204 6.70 2.44 -6.83
N TRP A 205 6.90 3.33 -7.80
CA TRP A 205 6.39 4.68 -7.75
C TRP A 205 4.86 4.72 -7.80
N ALA A 206 4.24 4.01 -8.75
CA ALA A 206 2.78 3.90 -8.83
C ALA A 206 2.18 3.38 -7.51
N GLY A 207 2.77 2.32 -6.94
CA GLY A 207 2.35 1.79 -5.65
C GLY A 207 2.54 2.79 -4.51
N THR A 208 3.60 3.60 -4.53
CA THR A 208 3.81 4.67 -3.55
C THR A 208 2.75 5.76 -3.69
N THR A 209 2.44 6.17 -4.91
CA THR A 209 1.39 7.14 -5.19
C THR A 209 0.03 6.60 -4.75
N MET A 210 -0.32 5.35 -5.10
CA MET A 210 -1.56 4.69 -4.64
C MET A 210 -1.61 4.65 -3.10
N GLN A 211 -0.53 4.24 -2.44
CA GLN A 211 -0.46 4.19 -0.97
C GLN A 211 -0.68 5.56 -0.35
N SER A 212 -0.09 6.62 -0.91
CA SER A 212 -0.28 7.99 -0.43
C SER A 212 -1.73 8.47 -0.61
N ILE A 213 -2.38 8.09 -1.71
CA ILE A 213 -3.80 8.40 -1.95
C ILE A 213 -4.70 7.73 -0.91
N VAL A 214 -4.55 6.42 -0.71
CA VAL A 214 -5.43 5.68 0.23
C VAL A 214 -5.20 6.07 1.69
N GLU A 215 -4.06 6.65 2.03
CA GLU A 215 -3.78 7.20 3.36
C GLU A 215 -4.47 8.54 3.60
N ASN A 216 -4.70 9.33 2.56
CA ASN A 216 -5.24 10.70 2.66
C ASN A 216 -6.69 10.83 2.16
N THR A 217 -7.23 9.85 1.44
CA THR A 217 -8.56 9.91 0.85
C THR A 217 -9.47 8.81 1.42
N LYS A 218 -10.71 9.18 1.75
CA LYS A 218 -11.69 8.25 2.33
C LYS A 218 -12.76 7.79 1.35
N ALA A 219 -12.98 8.55 0.28
CA ALA A 219 -13.94 8.18 -0.75
C ALA A 219 -13.53 6.88 -1.43
N PRO A 220 -14.49 6.07 -1.91
CA PRO A 220 -14.20 4.83 -2.63
C PRO A 220 -13.49 5.13 -3.97
N ILE A 221 -12.52 4.29 -4.33
CA ILE A 221 -11.69 4.46 -5.52
C ILE A 221 -11.69 3.17 -6.33
N VAL A 222 -11.80 3.30 -7.65
CA VAL A 222 -11.39 2.27 -8.61
C VAL A 222 -10.10 2.75 -9.26
N PHE A 223 -9.02 2.03 -9.01
CA PHE A 223 -7.74 2.27 -9.66
C PHE A 223 -7.73 1.58 -11.04
N HIS A 224 -7.31 2.28 -12.07
CA HIS A 224 -7.12 1.76 -13.42
C HIS A 224 -5.64 1.79 -13.77
N ILE A 225 -5.10 0.65 -14.13
CA ILE A 225 -3.69 0.51 -14.51
C ILE A 225 -3.63 0.22 -16.02
N LEU A 226 -3.27 1.23 -16.80
CA LEU A 226 -2.94 1.01 -18.20
C LEU A 226 -1.52 0.49 -18.30
N HIS A 227 -1.33 -0.65 -18.94
CA HIS A 227 -0.02 -1.28 -19.00
C HIS A 227 0.19 -2.08 -20.28
N ASP A 228 1.45 -2.28 -20.63
CA ASP A 228 1.91 -3.19 -21.67
C ASP A 228 2.53 -4.47 -21.06
N ASP A 229 3.21 -5.27 -21.90
CA ASP A 229 3.82 -6.53 -21.51
C ASP A 229 4.98 -6.40 -20.51
N THR A 230 5.44 -5.18 -20.23
CA THR A 230 6.55 -4.96 -19.29
C THR A 230 6.13 -5.07 -17.82
N LEU A 231 4.83 -4.88 -17.51
CA LEU A 231 4.30 -5.04 -16.15
C LEU A 231 4.09 -6.51 -15.82
N ASN A 232 4.95 -7.07 -14.99
CA ASN A 232 4.89 -8.47 -14.59
C ASN A 232 3.80 -8.76 -13.53
N GLU A 233 3.42 -10.04 -13.40
CA GLU A 233 2.38 -10.48 -12.48
C GLU A 233 2.71 -10.23 -11.00
N ILE A 234 3.99 -10.26 -10.62
CA ILE A 234 4.42 -9.96 -9.24
C ILE A 234 4.06 -8.52 -8.90
N ASN A 235 4.38 -7.58 -9.78
CA ASN A 235 4.09 -6.16 -9.57
C ASN A 235 2.59 -5.86 -9.67
N LYS A 236 1.83 -6.55 -10.54
CA LYS A 236 0.36 -6.47 -10.54
C LYS A 236 -0.23 -6.89 -9.20
N ASN A 237 0.22 -8.02 -8.66
CA ASN A 237 -0.22 -8.50 -7.35
C ASN A 237 0.11 -7.50 -6.22
N LYS A 238 1.27 -6.84 -6.28
CA LYS A 238 1.65 -5.80 -5.33
C LYS A 238 0.76 -4.57 -5.40
N LEU A 239 0.39 -4.11 -6.61
CA LEU A 239 -0.55 -3.01 -6.80
C LEU A 239 -1.95 -3.40 -6.30
N SER A 240 -2.43 -4.60 -6.66
CA SER A 240 -3.70 -5.14 -6.17
C SER A 240 -3.75 -5.18 -4.65
N PHE A 241 -2.66 -5.59 -4.01
CA PHE A 241 -2.57 -5.61 -2.54
C PHE A 241 -2.83 -4.25 -1.91
N ILE A 242 -2.36 -3.14 -2.49
CA ILE A 242 -2.60 -1.79 -1.96
C ILE A 242 -4.09 -1.42 -2.07
N ALA A 243 -4.72 -1.69 -3.23
CA ALA A 243 -6.14 -1.44 -3.43
C ALA A 243 -6.99 -2.28 -2.48
N ASP A 244 -6.78 -3.59 -2.45
CA ASP A 244 -7.52 -4.54 -1.61
C ASP A 244 -7.43 -4.21 -0.12
N ASN A 245 -6.21 -3.92 0.37
CA ASN A 245 -5.99 -3.58 1.78
C ASN A 245 -6.62 -2.26 2.22
N SER A 246 -6.86 -1.36 1.29
CA SER A 246 -7.52 -0.07 1.56
C SER A 246 -9.02 -0.09 1.29
N GLY A 247 -9.53 -1.22 0.79
CA GLY A 247 -10.93 -1.36 0.46
C GLY A 247 -11.35 -0.66 -0.82
N ASN A 248 -10.46 -0.59 -1.76
CA ASN A 248 -10.65 -0.03 -3.08
C ASN A 248 -10.54 -1.12 -4.14
N ASP A 249 -11.02 -0.84 -5.34
CA ASP A 249 -10.92 -1.75 -6.47
C ASP A 249 -9.76 -1.39 -7.37
N ILE A 250 -9.29 -2.36 -8.17
CA ILE A 250 -8.25 -2.16 -9.17
C ILE A 250 -8.57 -2.95 -10.44
N GLU A 251 -8.41 -2.30 -11.59
CA GLU A 251 -8.58 -2.87 -12.90
C GLU A 251 -7.32 -2.70 -13.74
N PHE A 252 -6.90 -3.77 -14.41
CA PHE A 252 -5.72 -3.77 -15.28
C PHE A 252 -6.17 -3.76 -16.74
N HIS A 253 -5.73 -2.76 -17.49
CA HIS A 253 -6.03 -2.56 -18.89
C HIS A 253 -4.76 -2.77 -19.72
N HIS A 254 -4.61 -3.98 -20.25
CA HIS A 254 -3.49 -4.33 -21.11
C HIS A 254 -3.73 -3.84 -22.54
N PHE A 255 -2.71 -3.30 -23.16
CA PHE A 255 -2.69 -3.01 -24.58
C PHE A 255 -1.29 -3.18 -25.15
N ASN A 256 -1.23 -3.37 -26.47
CA ASN A 256 0.04 -3.49 -27.16
C ASN A 256 0.64 -2.09 -27.41
N SER A 257 1.80 -1.81 -26.80
CA SER A 257 2.53 -0.54 -26.99
C SER A 257 3.08 -0.33 -28.41
N ASP A 258 3.09 -1.38 -29.26
CA ASP A 258 3.47 -1.26 -30.69
C ASP A 258 2.57 -0.29 -31.48
N VAL A 259 1.40 0.06 -30.95
CA VAL A 259 0.52 1.07 -31.57
C VAL A 259 1.19 2.44 -31.71
N PHE A 260 2.22 2.71 -30.89
CA PHE A 260 3.03 3.92 -31.00
C PHE A 260 4.15 3.82 -32.05
N GLY A 261 4.37 2.63 -32.66
CA GLY A 261 5.27 2.37 -33.77
C GLY A 261 6.70 2.90 -33.58
N THR A 262 7.32 3.36 -34.66
CA THR A 262 8.69 3.94 -34.65
C THR A 262 8.82 5.23 -33.81
N PHE A 263 7.68 5.80 -33.41
CA PHE A 263 7.67 6.93 -32.49
C PHE A 263 8.22 6.56 -31.11
N ALA A 264 7.95 5.33 -30.64
CA ALA A 264 8.49 4.80 -29.40
C ALA A 264 10.04 4.80 -29.41
N ASP A 265 10.65 4.52 -30.56
CA ASP A 265 12.12 4.48 -30.69
C ASP A 265 12.75 5.88 -30.63
N SER A 266 12.00 6.93 -31.01
CA SER A 266 12.46 8.32 -30.97
C SER A 266 12.35 8.96 -29.59
N MET A 267 11.59 8.35 -28.66
CA MET A 267 11.35 8.85 -27.31
C MET A 267 12.46 8.52 -26.29
N ASN A 268 13.71 8.56 -26.70
CA ASN A 268 14.88 8.19 -25.87
C ASN A 268 15.00 8.86 -24.47
N ARG A 269 14.12 9.78 -24.12
CA ARG A 269 14.16 10.53 -22.83
C ARG A 269 12.99 10.25 -21.91
N PHE A 270 11.86 9.82 -22.42
CA PHE A 270 10.63 9.62 -21.63
C PHE A 270 10.13 8.20 -21.83
N ALA A 271 9.65 7.60 -20.76
CA ALA A 271 9.05 6.29 -20.85
C ALA A 271 7.79 6.37 -21.72
N ILE A 272 7.60 5.39 -22.59
CA ILE A 272 6.39 5.27 -23.42
C ILE A 272 5.10 5.32 -22.58
N GLY A 273 5.19 4.97 -21.29
CA GLY A 273 4.09 5.04 -20.32
C GLY A 273 3.44 6.44 -20.23
N THR A 274 4.18 7.52 -20.53
CA THR A 274 3.58 8.88 -20.54
C THR A 274 2.54 9.05 -21.65
N MET A 275 2.67 8.29 -22.74
CA MET A 275 1.71 8.30 -23.86
C MET A 275 0.43 7.52 -23.54
N PHE A 276 0.41 6.67 -22.53
CA PHE A 276 -0.76 5.83 -22.23
C PHE A 276 -2.00 6.65 -21.89
N ARG A 277 -1.83 7.85 -21.31
CA ARG A 277 -2.94 8.74 -20.97
C ARG A 277 -3.79 9.15 -22.17
N ILE A 278 -3.22 9.18 -23.39
CA ILE A 278 -3.98 9.55 -24.59
C ILE A 278 -4.93 8.47 -25.06
N MET A 279 -4.73 7.23 -24.60
CA MET A 279 -5.58 6.09 -24.94
C MET A 279 -6.85 6.02 -24.06
N LEU A 280 -6.92 6.77 -22.97
CA LEU A 280 -8.01 6.68 -22.00
C LEU A 280 -9.41 6.83 -22.59
N PRO A 281 -9.68 7.80 -23.49
CA PRO A 281 -11.00 7.97 -24.07
C PRO A 281 -11.48 6.75 -24.86
N ASP A 282 -10.55 6.01 -25.47
CA ASP A 282 -10.83 4.86 -26.33
C ASP A 282 -10.91 3.54 -25.52
N ILE A 283 -10.04 3.38 -24.51
CA ILE A 283 -9.99 2.18 -23.65
C ILE A 283 -11.15 2.13 -22.67
N MET A 284 -11.66 3.29 -22.24
CA MET A 284 -12.71 3.41 -21.22
C MET A 284 -13.97 4.10 -21.80
N PRO A 285 -14.68 3.51 -22.77
CA PRO A 285 -15.78 4.16 -23.47
C PRO A 285 -16.97 4.51 -22.56
N ASP A 286 -17.17 3.75 -21.48
CA ASP A 286 -18.29 3.91 -20.56
C ASP A 286 -18.03 4.93 -19.44
N LEU A 287 -16.75 5.27 -19.18
CA LEU A 287 -16.41 6.27 -18.18
C LEU A 287 -16.55 7.68 -18.73
N LYS A 288 -17.18 8.56 -17.92
CA LYS A 288 -17.36 9.98 -18.26
C LYS A 288 -16.21 10.84 -17.72
N LYS A 289 -15.64 10.45 -16.59
CA LYS A 289 -14.63 11.24 -15.86
C LYS A 289 -13.59 10.33 -15.24
N ILE A 290 -12.32 10.77 -15.26
CA ILE A 290 -11.21 10.07 -14.62
C ILE A 290 -10.14 11.06 -14.18
N ILE A 291 -9.42 10.76 -13.12
CA ILE A 291 -8.17 11.45 -12.77
C ILE A 291 -7.02 10.60 -13.29
N TYR A 292 -6.23 11.12 -14.20
CA TYR A 292 -4.96 10.54 -14.59
C TYR A 292 -3.84 11.10 -13.72
N LEU A 293 -2.96 10.22 -13.25
CA LEU A 293 -1.80 10.55 -12.43
C LEU A 293 -0.52 9.92 -13.01
N ASP A 294 0.55 10.69 -13.07
CA ASP A 294 1.87 10.11 -13.25
C ASP A 294 2.24 9.27 -12.04
N SER A 295 3.11 8.28 -12.23
CA SER A 295 3.45 7.33 -11.17
C SER A 295 4.29 7.96 -10.06
N ASP A 296 5.06 9.00 -10.35
CA ASP A 296 6.06 9.62 -9.48
C ASP A 296 5.51 10.80 -8.66
N LEU A 297 4.34 10.59 -8.06
CA LEU A 297 3.67 11.56 -7.20
C LEU A 297 3.67 11.14 -5.73
N PHE A 298 3.65 12.12 -4.84
CA PHE A 298 3.33 11.93 -3.43
C PHE A 298 2.10 12.76 -3.08
N VAL A 299 0.97 12.10 -2.86
CA VAL A 299 -0.32 12.73 -2.61
C VAL A 299 -0.53 12.93 -1.11
N ASN A 300 -0.24 14.14 -0.63
CA ASN A 300 -0.37 14.52 0.78
C ASN A 300 -1.66 15.31 1.05
N THR A 301 -2.72 15.04 0.30
CA THR A 301 -4.02 15.72 0.41
C THR A 301 -5.15 14.77 0.04
N ASP A 302 -6.39 15.16 0.35
CA ASP A 302 -7.57 14.44 -0.11
C ASP A 302 -7.83 14.74 -1.58
N ILE A 303 -7.69 13.71 -2.44
CA ILE A 303 -7.87 13.86 -3.89
C ILE A 303 -9.36 13.97 -4.28
N GLU A 304 -10.29 13.69 -3.38
CA GLU A 304 -11.73 13.87 -3.60
C GLU A 304 -12.08 15.31 -3.94
N GLU A 305 -11.33 16.29 -3.41
CA GLU A 305 -11.51 17.70 -3.77
C GLU A 305 -11.26 17.96 -5.26
N LEU A 306 -10.23 17.30 -5.85
CA LEU A 306 -9.94 17.40 -7.28
C LEU A 306 -10.98 16.66 -8.12
N TRP A 307 -11.45 15.50 -7.64
CA TRP A 307 -12.52 14.73 -8.29
C TRP A 307 -13.82 15.54 -8.37
N ASN A 308 -14.17 16.29 -7.33
CA ASN A 308 -15.43 17.02 -7.23
C ASN A 308 -15.45 18.35 -8.00
N LEU A 309 -14.36 18.73 -8.68
CA LEU A 309 -14.36 19.90 -9.54
C LEU A 309 -15.39 19.74 -10.67
N ASN A 310 -16.15 20.81 -10.90
CA ASN A 310 -17.05 20.86 -12.05
C ASN A 310 -16.26 21.16 -13.32
N ILE A 311 -16.14 20.14 -14.19
CA ILE A 311 -15.47 20.23 -15.49
C ILE A 311 -16.43 19.98 -16.65
N ASP A 312 -17.74 20.19 -16.48
CA ASP A 312 -18.75 19.93 -17.52
C ASP A 312 -18.50 20.70 -18.81
N ASN A 313 -17.96 21.91 -18.68
CA ASN A 313 -17.66 22.79 -19.81
C ASN A 313 -16.20 22.68 -20.31
N TYR A 314 -15.39 21.79 -19.71
CA TYR A 314 -13.98 21.62 -20.01
C TYR A 314 -13.68 20.21 -20.47
N CYS A 315 -12.57 20.02 -21.17
CA CYS A 315 -12.00 18.72 -21.47
C CYS A 315 -11.12 18.22 -20.34
N LEU A 316 -10.38 19.14 -19.70
CA LEU A 316 -9.41 18.85 -18.65
C LEU A 316 -9.55 19.85 -17.50
N ALA A 317 -9.08 19.43 -16.30
CA ALA A 317 -8.60 20.36 -15.28
C ALA A 317 -7.16 19.99 -14.94
N ALA A 318 -6.26 20.97 -14.94
CA ALA A 318 -4.83 20.79 -14.74
C ALA A 318 -4.17 22.02 -14.13
N ALA A 319 -3.05 21.84 -13.43
CA ALA A 319 -2.24 22.92 -12.89
C ALA A 319 -1.22 23.46 -13.92
N GLN A 320 -0.95 24.75 -13.85
CA GLN A 320 0.04 25.39 -14.72
C GLN A 320 1.44 24.78 -14.51
N ASP A 321 2.18 24.57 -15.58
CA ASP A 321 3.58 24.10 -15.53
C ASP A 321 4.57 25.26 -15.43
N CYS A 322 4.64 25.85 -14.24
CA CYS A 322 5.60 26.91 -13.97
C CYS A 322 7.04 26.40 -13.88
N SER A 323 7.23 25.15 -13.46
CA SER A 323 8.54 24.59 -13.14
C SER A 323 9.33 24.20 -14.38
N THR A 324 8.71 23.53 -15.34
CA THR A 324 9.36 23.18 -16.62
C THR A 324 9.86 24.42 -17.33
N ILE A 325 9.01 25.44 -17.46
CA ILE A 325 9.36 26.71 -18.11
C ILE A 325 10.55 27.39 -17.41
N ARG A 326 10.57 27.34 -16.08
CA ARG A 326 11.61 28.02 -15.27
C ARG A 326 12.94 27.29 -15.29
N ASN A 327 12.91 25.95 -15.20
CA ASN A 327 14.10 25.17 -14.93
C ASN A 327 14.68 24.48 -16.18
N TRP A 328 13.85 24.19 -17.18
CA TRP A 328 14.23 23.34 -18.33
C TRP A 328 14.15 24.07 -19.69
N GLY A 329 13.45 25.18 -19.73
CA GLY A 329 13.28 26.00 -20.94
C GLY A 329 11.85 26.08 -21.42
N THR A 330 11.64 26.88 -22.46
CA THR A 330 10.31 27.10 -23.03
C THR A 330 9.85 25.85 -23.80
N PRO A 331 8.73 25.22 -23.43
CA PRO A 331 8.17 24.10 -24.17
C PRO A 331 7.86 24.44 -25.62
N TYR A 332 7.91 23.44 -26.50
CA TYR A 332 7.74 23.63 -27.92
C TYR A 332 6.40 24.29 -28.28
N ALA A 333 5.31 23.84 -27.70
CA ALA A 333 3.96 24.36 -27.96
C ALA A 333 3.87 25.86 -27.62
N VAL A 334 4.55 26.32 -26.56
CA VAL A 334 4.63 27.74 -26.19
C VAL A 334 5.52 28.50 -27.17
N ALA A 335 6.69 27.98 -27.52
CA ALA A 335 7.64 28.59 -28.45
C ALA A 335 7.05 28.72 -29.86
N ALA A 336 6.22 27.77 -30.28
CA ALA A 336 5.51 27.76 -31.56
C ALA A 336 4.23 28.61 -31.58
N GLY A 337 3.87 29.24 -30.45
CA GLY A 337 2.66 30.04 -30.33
C GLY A 337 1.33 29.24 -30.35
N GLN A 338 1.39 27.95 -30.10
CA GLN A 338 0.22 27.06 -30.09
C GLN A 338 -0.58 27.15 -28.79
N THR A 339 0.07 27.59 -27.74
CA THR A 339 -0.54 27.95 -26.45
C THR A 339 0.24 29.09 -25.79
N SER A 340 -0.36 29.81 -24.86
CA SER A 340 0.33 30.82 -24.06
C SER A 340 1.03 30.21 -22.85
N ARG A 341 2.05 30.91 -22.33
CA ARG A 341 2.77 30.47 -21.13
C ARG A 341 1.83 30.29 -19.92
N ASP A 342 0.85 31.18 -19.77
CA ASP A 342 -0.10 31.16 -18.63
C ASP A 342 -1.15 30.04 -18.75
N ARG A 343 -1.31 29.47 -19.92
CA ARG A 343 -2.24 28.38 -20.20
C ARG A 343 -1.54 27.02 -20.34
N TYR A 344 -0.20 27.00 -20.34
CA TYR A 344 0.56 25.77 -20.44
C TYR A 344 0.53 25.01 -19.12
N PHE A 345 -0.11 23.83 -19.13
CA PHE A 345 -0.27 22.97 -17.98
C PHE A 345 0.66 21.76 -18.00
N ASN A 346 0.98 21.24 -16.81
CA ASN A 346 1.69 19.98 -16.68
C ASN A 346 0.71 18.79 -16.80
N ALA A 347 1.12 17.77 -17.57
CA ALA A 347 0.27 16.61 -17.87
C ALA A 347 0.32 15.50 -16.81
N GLY A 348 1.09 15.63 -15.73
CA GLY A 348 1.25 14.58 -14.70
C GLY A 348 0.07 14.43 -13.75
N VAL A 349 -0.81 15.44 -13.66
CA VAL A 349 -2.08 15.39 -12.91
C VAL A 349 -3.18 15.98 -13.75
N LEU A 350 -4.09 15.17 -14.24
CA LEU A 350 -5.18 15.58 -15.11
C LEU A 350 -6.52 15.06 -14.58
N CYS A 351 -7.47 15.95 -14.31
CA CYS A 351 -8.86 15.54 -14.18
C CYS A 351 -9.51 15.65 -15.56
N MET A 352 -9.91 14.52 -16.15
CA MET A 352 -10.31 14.40 -17.54
C MET A 352 -11.82 14.18 -17.68
N ASN A 353 -12.50 15.01 -18.48
CA ASN A 353 -13.86 14.77 -18.94
C ASN A 353 -13.79 13.98 -20.27
N LEU A 354 -13.87 12.67 -20.16
CA LEU A 354 -13.71 11.77 -21.30
C LEU A 354 -14.82 11.97 -22.36
N ASP A 355 -16.04 12.31 -21.95
CA ASP A 355 -17.14 12.62 -22.85
C ASP A 355 -16.84 13.83 -23.72
N ASN A 356 -16.34 14.91 -23.12
CA ASN A 356 -15.99 16.11 -23.86
C ASN A 356 -14.75 15.90 -24.74
N ILE A 357 -13.78 15.09 -24.30
CA ILE A 357 -12.63 14.72 -25.13
C ILE A 357 -13.08 13.93 -26.34
N ARG A 358 -13.93 12.91 -26.18
CA ARG A 358 -14.47 12.11 -27.31
C ARG A 358 -15.24 12.93 -28.33
N LYS A 359 -15.97 13.96 -27.88
CA LYS A 359 -16.68 14.88 -28.81
C LYS A 359 -15.74 15.67 -29.72
N ASN A 360 -14.45 15.80 -29.34
CA ASN A 360 -13.44 16.44 -30.17
C ASN A 360 -12.74 15.47 -31.15
N GLY A 361 -13.16 14.22 -31.23
CA GLY A 361 -12.56 13.18 -32.06
C GLY A 361 -11.58 12.28 -31.29
N SER A 362 -10.87 11.39 -31.98
CA SER A 362 -9.88 10.50 -31.36
C SER A 362 -8.70 11.30 -30.80
N LEU A 363 -8.51 11.26 -29.50
CA LEU A 363 -7.38 11.90 -28.84
C LEU A 363 -6.05 11.29 -29.30
N PHE A 364 -6.02 9.95 -29.44
CA PHE A 364 -4.85 9.25 -29.95
C PHE A 364 -4.40 9.81 -31.31
N GLN A 365 -5.33 9.88 -32.28
CA GLN A 365 -4.99 10.36 -33.62
C GLN A 365 -4.51 11.81 -33.60
N GLN A 366 -5.19 12.69 -32.87
CA GLN A 366 -4.80 14.11 -32.76
C GLN A 366 -3.40 14.30 -32.18
N VAL A 367 -3.04 13.52 -31.16
CA VAL A 367 -1.71 13.58 -30.56
C VAL A 367 -0.65 13.00 -31.49
N MET A 368 -0.93 11.88 -32.19
CA MET A 368 0.01 11.28 -33.14
C MET A 368 0.25 12.20 -34.34
N ASP A 369 -0.80 12.84 -34.87
CA ASP A 369 -0.67 13.84 -35.92
C ASP A 369 0.14 15.04 -35.47
N TYR A 370 -0.15 15.56 -34.25
CA TYR A 370 0.62 16.67 -33.70
C TYR A 370 2.12 16.37 -33.60
N VAL A 371 2.46 15.20 -33.10
CA VAL A 371 3.87 14.81 -32.92
C VAL A 371 4.57 14.62 -34.27
N SER A 372 3.87 14.02 -35.22
CA SER A 372 4.37 13.88 -36.59
C SER A 372 4.68 15.25 -37.23
N ASP A 373 3.78 16.21 -37.05
CA ASP A 373 3.90 17.56 -37.61
C ASP A 373 4.91 18.45 -36.85
N ASN A 374 5.21 18.09 -35.58
CA ASN A 374 6.06 18.85 -34.69
C ASN A 374 7.27 18.05 -34.18
N PRO A 375 8.17 17.57 -35.03
CA PRO A 375 9.27 16.65 -34.64
C PRO A 375 10.32 17.27 -33.69
N ARG A 376 10.22 18.55 -33.38
CA ARG A 376 11.09 19.24 -32.42
C ARG A 376 10.50 19.26 -30.99
N THR A 377 9.30 18.77 -30.80
CA THR A 377 8.73 18.66 -29.44
C THR A 377 9.60 17.74 -28.59
N TRP A 378 9.88 18.16 -27.36
CA TRP A 378 10.64 17.38 -26.38
C TRP A 378 9.78 16.90 -25.21
N LEU A 379 8.53 17.34 -25.16
CA LEU A 379 7.46 16.88 -24.28
C LEU A 379 6.25 16.48 -25.13
N PRO A 380 6.32 15.40 -25.91
CA PRO A 380 5.40 15.14 -27.01
C PRO A 380 3.94 15.04 -26.59
N ASP A 381 3.63 14.32 -25.52
CA ASP A 381 2.28 14.20 -24.98
C ASP A 381 1.80 15.50 -24.33
N GLN A 382 2.64 16.14 -23.51
CA GLN A 382 2.30 17.38 -22.83
C GLN A 382 2.13 18.54 -23.81
N ASP A 383 3.06 18.71 -24.77
CA ASP A 383 2.94 19.75 -25.80
C ASP A 383 1.69 19.56 -26.67
N ALA A 384 1.40 18.31 -27.09
CA ALA A 384 0.22 18.00 -27.86
C ALA A 384 -1.07 18.30 -27.07
N LEU A 385 -1.19 17.84 -25.83
CA LEU A 385 -2.35 18.12 -24.99
C LEU A 385 -2.57 19.62 -24.78
N ASN A 386 -1.49 20.38 -24.61
CA ASN A 386 -1.55 21.83 -24.47
C ASN A 386 -1.97 22.51 -25.77
N ALA A 387 -1.45 22.09 -26.91
CA ALA A 387 -1.85 22.65 -28.22
C ALA A 387 -3.33 22.37 -28.53
N ILE A 388 -3.84 21.18 -28.12
CA ILE A 388 -5.23 20.76 -28.42
C ILE A 388 -6.23 21.34 -27.42
N PHE A 389 -5.88 21.37 -26.11
CA PHE A 389 -6.84 21.60 -25.04
C PHE A 389 -6.57 22.80 -24.13
N SER A 390 -5.51 23.57 -24.29
CA SER A 390 -5.22 24.69 -23.37
C SER A 390 -6.44 25.61 -23.14
N GLU A 391 -7.16 25.95 -24.22
CA GLU A 391 -8.37 26.80 -24.13
C GLU A 391 -9.61 26.06 -23.58
N LYS A 392 -9.57 24.73 -23.55
CA LYS A 392 -10.63 23.86 -23.01
C LYS A 392 -10.26 23.24 -21.66
N THR A 393 -9.22 23.78 -21.01
CA THR A 393 -8.73 23.33 -19.71
C THR A 393 -9.11 24.31 -18.60
N LEU A 394 -9.72 23.80 -17.53
CA LEU A 394 -9.88 24.50 -16.27
C LEU A 394 -8.51 24.54 -15.57
N MET A 395 -7.91 25.74 -15.52
CA MET A 395 -6.67 25.91 -14.76
C MET A 395 -6.98 25.87 -13.28
N VAL A 396 -6.30 24.96 -12.55
CA VAL A 396 -6.47 24.77 -11.11
C VAL A 396 -5.24 25.23 -10.32
N ASP A 397 -5.38 25.33 -9.00
CA ASP A 397 -4.31 25.72 -8.09
C ASP A 397 -3.08 24.77 -8.23
N GLU A 398 -1.87 25.34 -8.12
CA GLU A 398 -0.62 24.61 -8.24
C GLU A 398 -0.46 23.51 -7.15
N LYS A 399 -1.19 23.57 -6.04
CA LYS A 399 -1.19 22.52 -5.01
C LYS A 399 -1.50 21.13 -5.56
N TRP A 400 -2.20 21.05 -6.70
CA TRP A 400 -2.59 19.80 -7.33
C TRP A 400 -1.49 19.15 -8.17
N ASN A 401 -0.40 19.89 -8.45
CA ASN A 401 0.77 19.34 -9.16
C ASN A 401 2.02 20.16 -8.84
N TYR A 402 2.47 20.11 -7.59
CA TYR A 402 3.54 20.93 -7.06
C TYR A 402 4.88 20.21 -7.15
N PHE A 403 5.82 20.77 -7.90
CA PHE A 403 7.13 20.14 -8.10
C PHE A 403 7.95 20.12 -6.83
N ILE A 404 8.48 18.93 -6.48
CA ILE A 404 9.28 18.74 -5.26
C ILE A 404 10.52 19.63 -5.22
N ASP A 405 11.12 19.94 -6.36
CA ASP A 405 12.31 20.79 -6.41
C ASP A 405 12.04 22.23 -5.97
N GLU A 406 10.82 22.74 -6.16
CA GLU A 406 10.41 24.04 -5.61
C GLU A 406 10.28 23.98 -4.09
N ALA A 407 9.66 22.94 -3.56
CA ALA A 407 9.54 22.72 -2.12
C ALA A 407 10.91 22.57 -1.44
N ARG A 408 11.84 21.85 -2.08
CA ARG A 408 13.23 21.70 -1.61
C ARG A 408 14.00 23.01 -1.60
N LYS A 409 13.87 23.80 -2.67
CA LYS A 409 14.50 25.11 -2.83
C LYS A 409 14.08 26.07 -1.71
N ASN A 410 12.80 26.05 -1.38
CA ASN A 410 12.19 26.93 -0.39
C ASN A 410 12.24 26.33 1.02
N ASN A 411 12.79 25.13 1.19
CA ASN A 411 12.80 24.36 2.44
C ASN A 411 11.41 24.28 3.10
N GLU A 412 10.40 24.00 2.27
CA GLU A 412 9.00 23.94 2.69
C GLU A 412 8.73 22.73 3.58
N LYS A 413 7.76 22.87 4.47
CA LYS A 413 7.19 21.76 5.23
C LYS A 413 6.18 21.00 4.39
N ALA A 414 5.85 19.77 4.80
CA ALA A 414 4.79 19.00 4.16
C ALA A 414 3.43 19.65 4.39
N GLU A 415 2.83 20.11 3.32
CA GLU A 415 1.49 20.73 3.27
C GLU A 415 0.51 19.83 2.51
N LYS A 416 -0.76 20.21 2.48
CA LYS A 416 -1.80 19.53 1.71
C LYS A 416 -1.65 19.83 0.21
N LYS A 417 -0.74 19.08 -0.45
CA LYS A 417 -0.40 19.21 -1.88
C LYS A 417 -0.20 17.83 -2.50
N ILE A 418 -0.26 17.76 -3.82
CA ILE A 418 0.30 16.67 -4.61
C ILE A 418 1.71 17.09 -5.02
N TYR A 419 2.72 16.42 -4.48
CA TYR A 419 4.12 16.67 -4.81
C TYR A 419 4.55 15.79 -5.98
N HIS A 420 5.13 16.41 -7.02
CA HIS A 420 5.57 15.74 -8.22
C HIS A 420 7.09 15.61 -8.28
N TYR A 421 7.57 14.38 -8.36
CA TYR A 421 9.00 14.04 -8.46
C TYR A 421 9.50 14.01 -9.92
N ALA A 422 8.90 14.78 -10.80
CA ALA A 422 9.19 14.80 -12.23
C ALA A 422 10.69 14.85 -12.52
N ALA A 423 11.22 13.77 -13.10
CA ALA A 423 12.64 13.62 -13.46
C ALA A 423 13.65 13.86 -12.32
N THR A 424 13.22 13.80 -11.07
CA THR A 424 14.09 14.02 -9.92
C THR A 424 14.16 12.78 -9.01
N LEU A 425 15.18 12.71 -8.17
CA LEU A 425 15.39 11.60 -7.23
C LEU A 425 14.70 11.88 -5.90
N LEU A 426 14.17 10.85 -5.30
CA LEU A 426 13.83 10.88 -3.88
C LEU A 426 15.12 10.99 -3.06
N MET A 427 15.23 12.06 -2.27
CA MET A 427 16.44 12.34 -1.49
C MET A 427 16.28 11.85 -0.04
N LEU A 428 16.72 10.65 0.26
CA LEU A 428 16.58 10.01 1.58
C LEU A 428 17.40 10.69 2.69
N HIS A 429 18.43 11.44 2.34
CA HIS A 429 19.38 12.01 3.29
C HIS A 429 19.23 13.53 3.47
N THR A 430 18.10 14.08 3.03
CA THR A 430 17.81 15.49 3.20
C THR A 430 17.09 15.73 4.53
N ASN A 431 17.21 16.92 5.06
CA ASN A 431 16.35 17.39 6.14
C ASN A 431 14.94 17.73 5.63
N ASN A 432 14.65 17.48 4.35
CA ASN A 432 13.36 17.79 3.77
C ASN A 432 12.28 16.84 4.33
N GLU A 433 11.24 17.41 4.89
CA GLU A 433 10.16 16.69 5.53
C GLU A 433 9.30 15.91 4.52
N ILE A 434 9.13 16.45 3.31
CA ILE A 434 8.32 15.84 2.26
C ILE A 434 8.99 14.57 1.73
N ASP A 435 10.32 14.63 1.46
CA ASP A 435 11.08 13.45 1.05
C ASP A 435 11.02 12.33 2.09
N ARG A 436 11.11 12.69 3.38
CA ARG A 436 10.96 11.70 4.47
C ARG A 436 9.55 11.10 4.51
N ALA A 437 8.53 11.93 4.38
CA ALA A 437 7.14 11.46 4.37
C ALA A 437 6.89 10.52 3.18
N CYS A 438 7.37 10.86 1.98
CA CYS A 438 7.31 10.00 0.81
C CYS A 438 8.06 8.68 1.04
N TYR A 439 9.27 8.72 1.58
CA TYR A 439 10.04 7.51 1.91
C TYR A 439 9.31 6.61 2.90
N PHE A 440 8.77 7.17 3.99
CA PHE A 440 7.98 6.38 4.93
C PHE A 440 6.72 5.80 4.29
N THR A 441 6.14 6.46 3.27
CA THR A 441 5.04 5.87 2.49
C THR A 441 5.52 4.68 1.67
N ILE A 442 6.69 4.75 1.03
CA ILE A 442 7.28 3.61 0.31
C ILE A 442 7.47 2.41 1.24
N LEU A 443 8.00 2.61 2.44
CA LEU A 443 8.21 1.53 3.42
C LEU A 443 6.89 0.82 3.83
N ARG A 444 5.76 1.46 3.65
CA ARG A 444 4.43 0.86 3.89
C ARG A 444 3.82 0.17 2.68
N THR A 445 4.50 0.21 1.54
CA THR A 445 4.10 -0.53 0.34
C THR A 445 4.72 -1.93 0.30
N PRO A 446 4.25 -2.82 -0.57
CA PRO A 446 4.86 -4.12 -0.79
C PRO A 446 6.30 -4.10 -1.34
N TRP A 447 6.85 -2.94 -1.63
CA TRP A 447 8.25 -2.76 -2.04
C TRP A 447 9.14 -2.19 -0.92
N GLY A 448 8.60 -2.00 0.28
CA GLY A 448 9.34 -1.40 1.41
C GLY A 448 10.68 -2.08 1.69
N GLU A 449 10.71 -3.42 1.70
CA GLU A 449 11.94 -4.19 1.89
C GLU A 449 13.02 -3.95 0.82
N GLN A 450 12.61 -3.84 -0.44
CA GLN A 450 13.54 -3.56 -1.54
C GLN A 450 14.23 -2.21 -1.36
N MET A 451 13.58 -1.29 -0.66
CA MET A 451 14.14 0.02 -0.33
C MET A 451 15.10 -0.05 0.85
N GLU A 452 14.92 -0.97 1.79
CA GLU A 452 15.86 -1.23 2.89
C GLU A 452 17.14 -1.88 2.36
N ASP A 453 17.06 -2.73 1.34
CA ASP A 453 18.21 -3.33 0.66
C ASP A 453 19.01 -2.34 -0.22
N GLY A 454 18.58 -1.10 -0.27
CA GLY A 454 19.38 -0.01 -0.80
C GLY A 454 19.13 0.41 -2.23
N LEU A 455 18.02 0.02 -2.83
CA LEU A 455 17.65 0.44 -4.18
C LEU A 455 16.76 1.69 -4.13
N LEU A 456 17.26 2.80 -4.64
CA LEU A 456 16.52 4.03 -4.88
C LEU A 456 16.15 4.13 -6.34
N CYS A 457 14.85 4.23 -6.62
CA CYS A 457 14.35 4.49 -7.96
C CYS A 457 14.07 5.98 -8.16
N ASN A 458 14.32 6.49 -9.35
CA ASN A 458 13.82 7.80 -9.76
C ASN A 458 12.71 7.64 -10.81
N SER A 459 12.02 8.72 -11.09
CA SER A 459 10.94 8.78 -12.08
C SER A 459 11.36 8.39 -13.51
N MET A 460 12.66 8.33 -13.79
CA MET A 460 13.20 7.85 -15.07
C MET A 460 13.58 6.36 -15.03
N GLY A 461 13.16 5.60 -14.01
CA GLY A 461 13.46 4.18 -13.89
C GLY A 461 14.92 3.85 -13.58
N ARG A 462 15.73 4.82 -13.15
CA ARG A 462 17.13 4.56 -12.80
C ARG A 462 17.21 4.07 -11.36
N ILE A 463 17.71 2.85 -11.20
CA ILE A 463 18.09 2.32 -9.90
C ILE A 463 19.40 3.00 -9.48
N VAL A 464 19.40 3.62 -8.32
CA VAL A 464 20.61 4.15 -7.72
C VAL A 464 21.06 3.19 -6.65
N ASP A 465 22.17 2.50 -6.88
CA ASP A 465 22.80 1.63 -5.89
C ASP A 465 23.19 2.48 -4.66
N ARG A 466 22.58 2.15 -3.52
CA ARG A 466 22.84 2.83 -2.23
C ARG A 466 24.31 2.74 -1.86
N THR A 467 24.97 1.61 -2.17
CA THR A 467 26.38 1.41 -1.89
C THR A 467 27.23 2.41 -2.67
N ALA A 468 26.99 2.54 -3.97
CA ALA A 468 27.67 3.52 -4.82
C ALA A 468 27.39 4.97 -4.41
N MET A 469 26.16 5.24 -3.95
CA MET A 469 25.78 6.56 -3.44
C MET A 469 26.45 6.86 -2.09
N LEU A 470 26.50 5.89 -1.18
CA LEU A 470 27.19 6.01 0.11
C LEU A 470 28.71 6.19 -0.08
N GLU A 471 29.32 5.45 -0.98
CA GLU A 471 30.73 5.60 -1.34
C GLU A 471 31.02 7.01 -1.89
N LYS A 472 30.14 7.52 -2.75
CA LYS A 472 30.24 8.88 -3.29
C LYS A 472 30.06 9.95 -2.22
N LEU A 473 29.14 9.74 -1.29
CA LEU A 473 28.93 10.64 -0.14
C LEU A 473 30.10 10.59 0.85
N LEU A 474 30.61 9.41 1.16
CA LEU A 474 31.81 9.21 2.00
C LEU A 474 33.02 9.90 1.38
N LYS A 475 33.25 9.71 0.10
CA LYS A 475 34.34 10.36 -0.64
C LYS A 475 34.21 11.89 -0.61
N LYS A 476 33.01 12.42 -0.80
CA LYS A 476 32.72 13.86 -0.74
C LYS A 476 32.83 14.42 0.66
N ALA A 477 32.41 13.69 1.68
CA ALA A 477 32.54 14.07 3.09
C ALA A 477 34.00 14.10 3.52
N THR A 478 34.79 13.09 3.15
CA THR A 478 36.23 13.04 3.43
C THR A 478 36.98 14.19 2.74
N GLN A 479 36.64 14.51 1.48
CA GLN A 479 37.23 15.62 0.75
C GLN A 479 36.93 17.00 1.36
N ASN A 480 35.81 17.14 2.06
CA ASN A 480 35.36 18.39 2.66
C ASN A 480 35.46 18.42 4.20
N ASN A 481 36.15 17.47 4.83
CA ASN A 481 36.26 17.34 6.28
C ASN A 481 34.89 17.33 7.01
N ILE A 482 33.86 16.75 6.42
CA ILE A 482 32.52 16.64 6.99
C ILE A 482 32.42 15.30 7.73
N ARG A 483 32.04 15.36 9.02
CA ARG A 483 31.75 14.16 9.81
C ARG A 483 30.34 13.67 9.50
N LEU A 484 30.22 12.47 8.88
CA LEU A 484 28.95 11.81 8.67
C LEU A 484 28.57 11.02 9.93
N VAL A 485 27.34 11.20 10.41
CA VAL A 485 26.77 10.43 11.52
C VAL A 485 25.64 9.59 10.93
N PHE A 486 25.83 8.25 10.95
CA PHE A 486 24.82 7.30 10.50
C PHE A 486 24.02 6.81 11.71
N TYR A 487 22.70 7.01 11.69
CA TYR A 487 21.78 6.38 12.60
C TYR A 487 21.32 5.06 11.98
N GLY A 488 21.97 3.95 12.33
CA GLY A 488 21.57 2.60 11.90
C GLY A 488 21.11 1.78 13.09
N GLY A 489 20.09 0.94 12.89
CA GLY A 489 19.72 -0.11 13.84
C GLY A 489 20.86 -1.13 14.03
N GLU A 490 20.79 -1.94 15.06
CA GLU A 490 21.87 -2.82 15.55
C GLU A 490 22.40 -3.85 14.54
N ASN A 491 21.79 -4.03 13.37
CA ASN A 491 22.12 -5.05 12.36
C ASN A 491 22.74 -4.53 11.05
N SER A 492 23.29 -3.31 11.00
CA SER A 492 23.89 -2.86 9.74
C SER A 492 25.31 -3.39 9.57
N SER A 493 25.56 -4.07 8.46
CA SER A 493 26.90 -4.55 7.99
C SER A 493 27.95 -3.43 7.81
N ILE A 494 27.60 -2.19 8.12
CA ILE A 494 28.44 -1.00 8.06
C ILE A 494 29.44 -0.92 9.27
N ARG A 495 29.24 -1.71 10.33
CA ARG A 495 30.18 -1.75 11.47
C ARG A 495 31.59 -2.26 11.11
N ASN A 496 31.76 -2.92 9.99
CA ASN A 496 33.04 -3.52 9.60
C ASN A 496 33.86 -2.67 8.61
N ALA A 497 33.39 -1.49 8.25
CA ALA A 497 34.07 -0.61 7.29
C ALA A 497 34.67 0.68 7.93
N MET A 498 34.76 0.73 9.29
CA MET A 498 35.47 1.79 10.02
C MET A 498 36.77 1.27 10.62
#